data_54805fb9f859b16e456131374ddfdbba
#
_entry.id   54805fb9f859b16e456131374ddfdbba
#
_cell.length_a   1.000
_cell.length_b   1.000
_cell.length_c   1.000
_cell.angle_alpha   90.00
_cell.angle_beta   90.00
_cell.angle_gamma   90.00
#
_symmetry.space_group_name_H-M   'P 1'
#
loop_
_entity.id
_entity.type
_entity.pdbx_description
1 polymer ?
#
loop_
_entity_poly.entity_id
_entity_poly.type
_entity_poly.pdbx_seq_one_letter_code
_entity_poly.pdbx_strand_id
1 'polypeptide(L)'
;DSGNENTPETSRSGVGIGKLILRLVLIVAVIVAINRLAAWAINPEDFAPGHFTASDPMVVTAAGLYALLLALPFVPGVEIGAAMLSVLGPPVAALVYAATLTGLLLAYAAGRLIPVRLTTGALRRIGLHKVADGIARIATMKRAARMSALTEGFSGPVAAFILRYPELTLIVLFNLPGNALIGGGGGIAMVAGMSRAVPVARFILAAAIAVAPVPLAVYLFGIDPFQ
;
A
#
# COMPACT_ATOMS: atom_id res chain seq x y z
N ASP A 1 5.71 48.29 -36.13
CA ASP A 1 4.78 47.92 -35.07
C ASP A 1 5.00 46.46 -34.73
N SER A 2 5.60 46.22 -33.59
CA SER A 2 6.24 44.99 -33.22
C SER A 2 5.31 44.11 -32.39
N GLY A 3 4.83 43.02 -32.97
CA GLY A 3 4.14 41.96 -32.30
C GLY A 3 5.12 41.07 -31.57
N ASN A 4 5.08 41.08 -30.23
CA ASN A 4 5.85 40.23 -29.36
C ASN A 4 5.07 38.92 -29.14
N GLU A 5 5.40 37.84 -29.86
CA GLU A 5 4.89 36.49 -29.64
C GLU A 5 5.62 35.85 -28.48
N ASN A 6 4.99 35.88 -27.31
CA ASN A 6 5.39 35.06 -26.18
C ASN A 6 4.93 33.63 -26.41
N THR A 7 5.81 32.77 -26.89
CA THR A 7 5.66 31.30 -26.86
C THR A 7 5.80 30.80 -25.42
N PRO A 8 4.84 30.05 -24.88
CA PRO A 8 5.01 29.45 -23.57
C PRO A 8 5.98 28.26 -23.66
N GLU A 9 7.04 28.30 -22.87
CA GLU A 9 7.99 27.22 -22.66
C GLU A 9 7.29 25.97 -22.07
N THR A 10 6.99 24.99 -22.91
CA THR A 10 6.54 23.64 -22.55
C THR A 10 7.75 22.70 -22.47
N SER A 11 8.61 22.87 -21.49
CA SER A 11 9.69 21.91 -21.30
C SER A 11 10.25 21.96 -19.87
N ARG A 12 9.61 21.23 -18.93
CA ARG A 12 10.29 20.81 -17.66
C ARG A 12 9.60 19.70 -16.87
N SER A 13 8.55 19.03 -17.37
CA SER A 13 7.89 17.96 -16.59
C SER A 13 8.42 16.54 -16.83
N GLY A 14 9.22 16.31 -17.87
CA GLY A 14 9.70 14.95 -18.21
C GLY A 14 10.82 14.42 -17.30
N VAL A 15 11.66 15.29 -16.75
CA VAL A 15 12.83 14.89 -15.97
C VAL A 15 12.47 14.34 -14.59
N GLY A 16 11.35 14.77 -13.99
CA GLY A 16 10.90 14.28 -12.68
C GLY A 16 10.33 12.86 -12.74
N ILE A 17 9.58 12.56 -13.78
CA ILE A 17 8.92 11.25 -13.97
C ILE A 17 9.95 10.18 -14.34
N GLY A 18 10.89 10.51 -15.22
CA GLY A 18 11.98 9.59 -15.58
C GLY A 18 12.84 9.18 -14.36
N LYS A 19 13.15 10.13 -13.48
CA LYS A 19 13.88 9.84 -12.23
C LYS A 19 13.05 8.98 -11.25
N LEU A 20 11.73 9.17 -11.19
CA LEU A 20 10.85 8.36 -10.35
C LEU A 20 10.73 6.93 -10.90
N ILE A 21 10.52 6.79 -12.20
CA ILE A 21 10.49 5.47 -12.88
C ILE A 21 11.84 4.77 -12.71
N LEU A 22 12.95 5.47 -12.91
CA LEU A 22 14.29 4.92 -12.74
C LEU A 22 14.51 4.42 -11.30
N ARG A 23 14.08 5.17 -10.28
CA ARG A 23 14.16 4.73 -8.87
C ARG A 23 13.29 3.50 -8.62
N LEU A 24 12.07 3.47 -9.15
CA LEU A 24 11.19 2.33 -9.02
C LEU A 24 11.78 1.08 -9.70
N VAL A 25 12.30 1.23 -10.91
CA VAL A 25 13.00 0.16 -11.64
C VAL A 25 14.23 -0.30 -10.89
N LEU A 26 14.99 0.62 -10.31
CA LEU A 26 16.18 0.29 -9.51
C LEU A 26 15.81 -0.49 -8.24
N ILE A 27 14.74 -0.09 -7.55
CA ILE A 27 14.24 -0.81 -6.38
C ILE A 27 13.80 -2.22 -6.78
N VAL A 28 13.01 -2.36 -7.85
CA VAL A 28 12.59 -3.67 -8.37
C VAL A 28 13.81 -4.50 -8.79
N ALA A 29 14.78 -3.91 -9.48
CA ALA A 29 15.99 -4.59 -9.90
C ALA A 29 16.84 -5.08 -8.70
N VAL A 30 16.96 -4.27 -7.65
CA VAL A 30 17.63 -4.66 -6.39
C VAL A 30 16.90 -5.82 -5.71
N ILE A 31 15.57 -5.80 -5.67
CA ILE A 31 14.77 -6.88 -5.09
C ILE A 31 14.94 -8.16 -5.90
N VAL A 32 14.88 -8.07 -7.23
CA VAL A 32 15.11 -9.23 -8.12
C VAL A 32 16.52 -9.76 -7.95
N ALA A 33 17.53 -8.88 -7.84
CA ALA A 33 18.92 -9.29 -7.63
C ALA A 33 19.11 -10.00 -6.28
N ILE A 34 18.50 -9.45 -5.20
CA ILE A 34 18.53 -10.08 -3.87
C ILE A 34 17.83 -11.45 -3.92
N ASN A 35 16.68 -11.54 -4.60
CA ASN A 35 15.96 -12.80 -4.74
C ASN A 35 16.74 -13.84 -5.55
N ARG A 36 17.40 -13.43 -6.64
CA ARG A 36 18.29 -14.31 -7.44
C ARG A 36 19.49 -14.77 -6.66
N LEU A 37 20.08 -13.88 -5.87
CA LEU A 37 21.23 -14.20 -5.01
C LEU A 37 20.82 -15.17 -3.89
N ALA A 38 19.67 -14.94 -3.27
CA ALA A 38 19.11 -15.83 -2.26
C ALA A 38 18.79 -17.21 -2.86
N ALA A 39 18.14 -17.27 -4.03
CA ALA A 39 17.83 -18.52 -4.72
C ALA A 39 19.09 -19.31 -5.14
N TRP A 40 20.21 -18.62 -5.45
CA TRP A 40 21.48 -19.27 -5.74
C TRP A 40 22.17 -19.81 -4.48
N ALA A 41 21.98 -19.17 -3.33
CA ALA A 41 22.59 -19.53 -2.06
C ALA A 41 21.85 -20.65 -1.30
N ILE A 42 20.64 -21.01 -1.75
CA ILE A 42 19.75 -21.96 -1.05
C ILE A 42 19.72 -23.29 -1.81
N ASN A 43 20.03 -24.39 -1.11
CA ASN A 43 19.88 -25.74 -1.66
C ASN A 43 18.40 -26.15 -1.70
N PRO A 44 17.93 -26.83 -2.76
CA PRO A 44 16.54 -27.29 -2.84
C PRO A 44 16.10 -28.23 -1.71
N GLU A 45 17.05 -28.88 -1.04
CA GLU A 45 16.79 -29.82 0.07
C GLU A 45 16.38 -29.11 1.36
N ASP A 46 16.67 -27.79 1.47
CA ASP A 46 16.26 -26.97 2.62
C ASP A 46 14.75 -26.62 2.60
N PHE A 47 14.02 -27.04 1.56
CA PHE A 47 12.59 -26.75 1.36
C PHE A 47 11.63 -27.81 1.89
N ALA A 48 12.05 -28.66 2.81
CA ALA A 48 11.14 -29.61 3.42
C ALA A 48 10.02 -28.86 4.19
N PRO A 49 8.74 -29.15 3.93
CA PRO A 49 7.63 -28.52 4.62
C PRO A 49 7.77 -28.67 6.14
N GLY A 50 7.68 -27.57 6.88
CA GLY A 50 7.74 -27.55 8.35
C GLY A 50 9.08 -27.16 8.97
N HIS A 51 10.13 -26.87 8.20
CA HIS A 51 11.43 -26.43 8.70
C HIS A 51 11.73 -24.93 8.54
N PHE A 52 10.79 -24.14 8.04
CA PHE A 52 11.00 -22.71 7.83
C PHE A 52 10.97 -21.93 9.14
N THR A 53 11.97 -21.10 9.34
CA THR A 53 12.03 -20.14 10.45
C THR A 53 11.90 -18.72 9.94
N ALA A 54 11.49 -17.78 10.82
CA ALA A 54 11.40 -16.37 10.47
C ALA A 54 12.76 -15.74 10.13
N SER A 55 13.87 -16.40 10.43
CA SER A 55 15.24 -15.93 10.16
C SER A 55 15.81 -16.46 8.84
N ASP A 56 15.13 -17.38 8.16
CA ASP A 56 15.62 -17.94 6.91
C ASP A 56 15.71 -16.84 5.83
N PRO A 57 16.85 -16.69 5.15
CA PRO A 57 17.05 -15.64 4.17
C PRO A 57 15.99 -15.60 3.06
N MET A 58 15.51 -16.76 2.65
CA MET A 58 14.45 -16.88 1.66
C MET A 58 13.11 -16.34 2.21
N VAL A 59 12.75 -16.71 3.44
CA VAL A 59 11.51 -16.27 4.08
C VAL A 59 11.53 -14.75 4.30
N VAL A 60 12.66 -14.22 4.75
CA VAL A 60 12.87 -12.76 4.92
C VAL A 60 12.76 -12.04 3.57
N THR A 61 13.36 -12.60 2.51
CA THR A 61 13.29 -12.03 1.15
C THR A 61 11.85 -12.05 0.63
N ALA A 62 11.13 -13.16 0.81
CA ALA A 62 9.72 -13.27 0.43
C ALA A 62 8.84 -12.27 1.19
N ALA A 63 9.05 -12.11 2.50
CA ALA A 63 8.36 -11.13 3.32
C ALA A 63 8.65 -9.68 2.90
N GLY A 64 9.90 -9.39 2.54
CA GLY A 64 10.31 -8.08 2.00
C GLY A 64 9.63 -7.79 0.66
N LEU A 65 9.61 -8.76 -0.26
CA LEU A 65 8.92 -8.64 -1.53
C LEU A 65 7.41 -8.47 -1.33
N TYR A 66 6.82 -9.25 -0.43
CA TYR A 66 5.42 -9.11 -0.05
C TYR A 66 5.10 -7.71 0.46
N ALA A 67 5.92 -7.14 1.36
CA ALA A 67 5.73 -5.78 1.86
C ALA A 67 5.76 -4.74 0.73
N LEU A 68 6.66 -4.90 -0.24
CA LEU A 68 6.74 -4.00 -1.39
C LEU A 68 5.56 -4.15 -2.35
N LEU A 69 5.11 -5.38 -2.61
CA LEU A 69 3.91 -5.64 -3.41
C LEU A 69 2.68 -5.04 -2.74
N LEU A 70 2.55 -5.21 -1.41
CA LEU A 70 1.44 -4.65 -0.64
C LEU A 70 1.44 -3.12 -0.64
N ALA A 71 2.58 -2.48 -0.82
CA ALA A 71 2.65 -1.03 -0.97
C ALA A 71 2.05 -0.52 -2.30
N LEU A 72 1.84 -1.39 -3.28
CA LEU A 72 1.20 -1.04 -4.55
C LEU A 72 -0.33 -1.08 -4.41
N PRO A 73 -1.05 -0.15 -5.06
CA PRO A 73 -2.50 -0.22 -5.14
C PRO A 73 -2.98 -1.47 -5.89
N PHE A 74 -4.17 -1.97 -5.52
CA PHE A 74 -4.86 -3.11 -6.13
C PHE A 74 -4.18 -4.47 -5.97
N VAL A 75 -3.15 -4.58 -5.14
CA VAL A 75 -2.56 -5.87 -4.79
C VAL A 75 -3.40 -6.55 -3.70
N PRO A 76 -3.77 -7.83 -3.87
CA PRO A 76 -4.56 -8.59 -2.89
C PRO A 76 -3.67 -9.02 -1.71
N GLY A 77 -3.38 -8.08 -0.80
CA GLY A 77 -2.39 -8.27 0.25
C GLY A 77 -2.82 -9.26 1.34
N VAL A 78 -4.11 -9.31 1.65
CA VAL A 78 -4.65 -10.26 2.65
C VAL A 78 -4.48 -11.69 2.16
N GLU A 79 -4.80 -11.94 0.90
CA GLU A 79 -4.71 -13.25 0.26
C GLU A 79 -3.26 -13.73 0.18
N ILE A 80 -2.33 -12.86 -0.21
CA ILE A 80 -0.89 -13.20 -0.26
C ILE A 80 -0.35 -13.47 1.15
N GLY A 81 -0.70 -12.63 2.13
CA GLY A 81 -0.29 -12.81 3.52
C GLY A 81 -0.83 -14.11 4.12
N ALA A 82 -2.10 -14.43 3.86
CA ALA A 82 -2.72 -15.69 4.29
C ALA A 82 -2.05 -16.89 3.63
N ALA A 83 -1.78 -16.84 2.31
CA ALA A 83 -1.05 -17.89 1.61
C ALA A 83 0.35 -18.14 2.19
N MET A 84 1.08 -17.07 2.53
CA MET A 84 2.38 -17.21 3.21
C MET A 84 2.26 -17.90 4.56
N LEU A 85 1.24 -17.55 5.35
CA LEU A 85 1.00 -18.17 6.66
C LEU A 85 0.61 -19.66 6.52
N SER A 86 -0.21 -20.01 5.53
CA SER A 86 -0.61 -21.40 5.29
C SER A 86 0.56 -22.29 4.83
N VAL A 87 1.46 -21.74 4.00
CA VAL A 87 2.61 -22.50 3.48
C VAL A 87 3.75 -22.59 4.49
N LEU A 88 4.07 -21.49 5.18
CA LEU A 88 5.23 -21.38 6.05
C LEU A 88 4.91 -21.66 7.53
N GLY A 89 3.64 -21.65 7.89
CA GLY A 89 3.15 -21.98 9.22
C GLY A 89 3.35 -20.91 10.31
N PRO A 90 3.04 -21.27 11.57
CA PRO A 90 3.08 -20.35 12.71
C PRO A 90 4.41 -19.63 12.98
N PRO A 91 5.59 -20.25 12.75
CA PRO A 91 6.88 -19.60 13.07
C PRO A 91 7.11 -18.28 12.35
N VAL A 92 6.48 -18.10 11.17
CA VAL A 92 6.66 -16.87 10.36
C VAL A 92 5.56 -15.82 10.59
N ALA A 93 4.58 -16.08 11.45
CA ALA A 93 3.43 -15.20 11.65
C ALA A 93 3.83 -13.78 12.08
N ALA A 94 4.80 -13.64 12.97
CA ALA A 94 5.31 -12.34 13.39
C ALA A 94 6.01 -11.58 12.24
N LEU A 95 6.73 -12.29 11.39
CA LEU A 95 7.40 -11.71 10.22
C LEU A 95 6.39 -11.24 9.17
N VAL A 96 5.37 -12.05 8.87
CA VAL A 96 4.28 -11.68 7.94
C VAL A 96 3.52 -10.48 8.46
N TYR A 97 3.23 -10.44 9.77
CA TYR A 97 2.62 -9.28 10.42
C TYR A 97 3.46 -8.01 10.24
N ALA A 98 4.76 -8.08 10.54
CA ALA A 98 5.69 -6.96 10.39
C ALA A 98 5.81 -6.51 8.92
N ALA A 99 5.88 -7.46 7.98
CA ALA A 99 5.93 -7.18 6.54
C ALA A 99 4.65 -6.48 6.06
N THR A 100 3.47 -6.94 6.54
CA THR A 100 2.18 -6.31 6.23
C THR A 100 2.14 -4.87 6.73
N LEU A 101 2.50 -4.63 7.98
CA LEU A 101 2.58 -3.27 8.53
C LEU A 101 3.55 -2.40 7.74
N THR A 102 4.71 -2.93 7.40
CA THR A 102 5.73 -2.21 6.62
C THR A 102 5.18 -1.83 5.24
N GLY A 103 4.52 -2.75 4.54
CA GLY A 103 3.90 -2.48 3.24
C GLY A 103 2.84 -1.38 3.30
N LEU A 104 1.94 -1.46 4.29
CA LEU A 104 0.91 -0.43 4.50
C LEU A 104 1.51 0.93 4.85
N LEU A 105 2.58 0.95 5.66
CA LEU A 105 3.30 2.18 6.01
C LEU A 105 4.01 2.79 4.81
N LEU A 106 4.63 1.96 3.96
CA LEU A 106 5.23 2.41 2.71
C LEU A 106 4.19 3.00 1.77
N ALA A 107 3.02 2.36 1.62
CA ALA A 107 1.92 2.88 0.82
C ALA A 107 1.39 4.22 1.37
N TYR A 108 1.19 4.31 2.68
CA TYR A 108 0.77 5.54 3.35
C TYR A 108 1.81 6.65 3.16
N ALA A 109 3.10 6.35 3.34
CA ALA A 109 4.19 7.30 3.14
C ALA A 109 4.27 7.75 1.68
N ALA A 110 4.14 6.82 0.73
CA ALA A 110 4.08 7.14 -0.69
C ALA A 110 2.93 8.11 -1.00
N GLY A 111 1.73 7.84 -0.49
CA GLY A 111 0.58 8.73 -0.62
C GLY A 111 0.81 10.11 -0.01
N ARG A 112 1.52 10.19 1.09
CA ARG A 112 1.81 11.45 1.79
C ARG A 112 2.93 12.27 1.15
N LEU A 113 3.93 11.61 0.55
CA LEU A 113 5.15 12.22 0.02
C LEU A 113 5.06 12.50 -1.49
N ILE A 114 4.30 11.68 -2.23
CA ILE A 114 4.16 11.88 -3.67
C ILE A 114 3.35 13.16 -3.93
N PRO A 115 3.89 14.12 -4.68
CA PRO A 115 3.15 15.32 -5.05
C PRO A 115 1.89 14.96 -5.84
N VAL A 116 0.77 15.56 -5.47
CA VAL A 116 -0.54 15.33 -6.12
C VAL A 116 -0.47 15.51 -7.64
N ARG A 117 0.35 16.43 -8.12
CA ARG A 117 0.55 16.67 -9.57
C ARG A 117 1.10 15.43 -10.29
N LEU A 118 1.99 14.67 -9.65
CA LEU A 118 2.54 13.45 -10.24
C LEU A 118 1.50 12.33 -10.26
N THR A 119 0.75 12.16 -9.19
CA THR A 119 -0.32 11.16 -9.08
C THR A 119 -1.43 11.44 -10.10
N THR A 120 -1.91 12.68 -10.16
CA THR A 120 -2.96 13.05 -11.11
C THR A 120 -2.48 12.97 -12.56
N GLY A 121 -1.22 13.33 -12.84
CA GLY A 121 -0.61 13.17 -14.15
C GLY A 121 -0.52 11.73 -14.61
N ALA A 122 -0.10 10.82 -13.71
CA ALA A 122 -0.06 9.39 -13.99
C ALA A 122 -1.47 8.81 -14.26
N LEU A 123 -2.44 9.13 -13.40
CA LEU A 123 -3.83 8.69 -13.55
C LEU A 123 -4.46 9.16 -14.86
N ARG A 124 -4.22 10.41 -15.27
CA ARG A 124 -4.71 10.92 -16.55
C ARG A 124 -4.10 10.18 -17.74
N ARG A 125 -2.82 9.79 -17.68
CA ARG A 125 -2.15 9.04 -18.75
C ARG A 125 -2.73 7.63 -18.95
N ILE A 126 -3.23 7.00 -17.89
CA ILE A 126 -3.90 5.69 -17.97
C ILE A 126 -5.43 5.81 -18.16
N GLY A 127 -5.94 7.01 -18.49
CA GLY A 127 -7.36 7.23 -18.79
C GLY A 127 -8.27 7.46 -17.59
N LEU A 128 -7.75 7.47 -16.36
CA LEU A 128 -8.52 7.66 -15.12
C LEU A 128 -8.73 9.15 -14.79
N HIS A 129 -9.26 9.93 -15.75
CA HIS A 129 -9.43 11.37 -15.62
C HIS A 129 -10.30 11.77 -14.42
N LYS A 130 -11.45 11.11 -14.21
CA LYS A 130 -12.38 11.41 -13.11
C LYS A 130 -11.72 11.23 -11.74
N VAL A 131 -10.89 10.18 -11.57
CA VAL A 131 -10.15 9.91 -10.33
C VAL A 131 -9.07 10.97 -10.12
N ALA A 132 -8.35 11.33 -11.18
CA ALA A 132 -7.33 12.38 -11.12
C ALA A 132 -7.92 13.75 -10.70
N ASP A 133 -9.07 14.12 -11.25
CA ASP A 133 -9.74 15.39 -10.93
C ASP A 133 -10.29 15.38 -9.50
N GLY A 134 -10.84 14.24 -9.04
CA GLY A 134 -11.25 14.06 -7.65
C GLY A 134 -10.08 14.24 -6.67
N ILE A 135 -8.94 13.61 -6.94
CA ILE A 135 -7.73 13.74 -6.12
C ILE A 135 -7.20 15.19 -6.13
N ALA A 136 -7.16 15.83 -7.31
CA ALA A 136 -6.72 17.23 -7.43
C ALA A 136 -7.63 18.17 -6.61
N ARG A 137 -8.94 17.96 -6.67
CA ARG A 137 -9.94 18.73 -5.91
C ARG A 137 -9.74 18.58 -4.40
N ILE A 138 -9.63 17.33 -3.93
CA ILE A 138 -9.43 17.02 -2.51
C ILE A 138 -8.11 17.59 -1.98
N ALA A 139 -7.06 17.55 -2.77
CA ALA A 139 -5.73 18.03 -2.36
C ALA A 139 -5.66 19.54 -2.06
N THR A 140 -6.49 20.34 -2.73
CA THR A 140 -6.55 21.80 -2.52
C THR A 140 -7.41 22.21 -1.32
N MET A 141 -8.22 21.30 -0.77
CA MET A 141 -9.13 21.58 0.33
C MET A 141 -8.43 21.63 1.68
N LYS A 142 -8.99 22.40 2.63
CA LYS A 142 -8.61 22.32 4.05
C LYS A 142 -8.99 20.96 4.64
N ARG A 143 -8.32 20.54 5.72
CA ARG A 143 -8.48 19.20 6.34
C ARG A 143 -9.95 18.83 6.59
N ALA A 144 -10.75 19.72 7.16
CA ALA A 144 -12.17 19.46 7.42
C ALA A 144 -12.96 19.24 6.13
N ALA A 145 -12.75 20.08 5.11
CA ALA A 145 -13.40 19.95 3.81
C ALA A 145 -12.97 18.69 3.04
N ARG A 146 -11.73 18.21 3.24
CA ARG A 146 -11.26 16.94 2.67
C ARG A 146 -12.05 15.76 3.18
N MET A 147 -12.30 15.72 4.50
CA MET A 147 -13.08 14.64 5.10
C MET A 147 -14.51 14.62 4.54
N SER A 148 -15.16 15.78 4.44
CA SER A 148 -16.51 15.87 3.85
C SER A 148 -16.51 15.44 2.38
N ALA A 149 -15.50 15.81 1.60
CA ALA A 149 -15.38 15.42 0.20
C ALA A 149 -15.14 13.90 0.02
N LEU A 150 -14.43 13.25 0.94
CA LEU A 150 -14.22 11.79 0.94
C LEU A 150 -15.52 11.03 1.26
N THR A 151 -16.47 11.68 1.92
CA THR A 151 -17.77 11.08 2.26
C THR A 151 -18.87 11.48 1.28
N GLU A 152 -18.57 12.30 0.29
CA GLU A 152 -19.50 12.65 -0.78
C GLU A 152 -19.92 11.37 -1.54
N GLY A 153 -21.21 11.03 -1.52
CA GLY A 153 -21.74 9.80 -2.11
C GLY A 153 -22.09 8.69 -1.13
N PHE A 154 -21.75 8.85 0.15
CA PHE A 154 -22.23 7.94 1.19
C PHE A 154 -23.54 8.46 1.82
N SER A 155 -24.40 7.53 2.29
CA SER A 155 -25.61 7.90 3.05
C SER A 155 -25.22 8.63 4.35
N GLY A 156 -26.11 9.50 4.83
CA GLY A 156 -25.83 10.34 6.01
C GLY A 156 -25.25 9.62 7.24
N PRO A 157 -25.78 8.45 7.67
CA PRO A 157 -25.23 7.70 8.81
C PRO A 157 -23.80 7.19 8.55
N VAL A 158 -23.51 6.68 7.35
CA VAL A 158 -22.18 6.17 6.97
C VAL A 158 -21.18 7.30 6.87
N ALA A 159 -21.56 8.41 6.23
CA ALA A 159 -20.73 9.60 6.17
C ALA A 159 -20.38 10.13 7.56
N ALA A 160 -21.38 10.21 8.45
CA ALA A 160 -21.18 10.61 9.85
C ALA A 160 -20.23 9.69 10.60
N PHE A 161 -20.32 8.37 10.39
CA PHE A 161 -19.40 7.40 11.00
C PHE A 161 -17.96 7.60 10.52
N ILE A 162 -17.75 7.70 9.19
CA ILE A 162 -16.42 7.93 8.58
C ILE A 162 -15.79 9.22 9.11
N LEU A 163 -16.57 10.29 9.21
CA LEU A 163 -16.10 11.59 9.71
C LEU A 163 -15.74 11.54 11.20
N ARG A 164 -16.52 10.82 11.98
CA ARG A 164 -16.36 10.76 13.44
C ARG A 164 -15.26 9.79 13.87
N TYR A 165 -15.09 8.69 13.13
CA TYR A 165 -14.18 7.58 13.49
C TYR A 165 -13.31 7.15 12.30
N PRO A 166 -12.42 8.02 11.80
CA PRO A 166 -11.61 7.71 10.61
C PRO A 166 -10.66 6.52 10.81
N GLU A 167 -10.18 6.30 12.04
CA GLU A 167 -9.33 5.16 12.39
C GLU A 167 -10.11 3.84 12.34
N LEU A 168 -11.32 3.80 12.88
CA LEU A 168 -12.20 2.63 12.80
C LEU A 168 -12.60 2.35 11.35
N THR A 169 -12.83 3.40 10.57
CA THR A 169 -13.09 3.25 9.13
C THR A 169 -11.94 2.56 8.42
N LEU A 170 -10.68 2.92 8.73
CA LEU A 170 -9.51 2.25 8.17
C LEU A 170 -9.44 0.77 8.57
N ILE A 171 -9.70 0.45 9.86
CA ILE A 171 -9.73 -0.92 10.35
C ILE A 171 -10.77 -1.75 9.58
N VAL A 172 -11.97 -1.22 9.39
CA VAL A 172 -13.03 -1.89 8.62
C VAL A 172 -12.61 -2.07 7.16
N LEU A 173 -12.10 -1.03 6.51
CA LEU A 173 -11.72 -1.07 5.10
C LEU A 173 -10.58 -2.07 4.83
N PHE A 174 -9.59 -2.17 5.73
CA PHE A 174 -8.51 -3.15 5.60
C PHE A 174 -9.00 -4.59 5.71
N ASN A 175 -10.05 -4.84 6.50
CA ASN A 175 -10.62 -6.16 6.72
C ASN A 175 -11.86 -6.46 5.83
N LEU A 176 -12.23 -5.53 4.93
CA LEU A 176 -13.37 -5.74 4.06
C LEU A 176 -13.03 -6.82 3.01
N PRO A 177 -13.83 -7.90 2.90
CA PRO A 177 -13.65 -8.89 1.85
C PRO A 177 -13.70 -8.24 0.46
N GLY A 178 -12.78 -8.58 -0.42
CA GLY A 178 -12.69 -7.98 -1.75
C GLY A 178 -12.16 -6.55 -1.77
N ASN A 179 -11.45 -6.10 -0.74
CA ASN A 179 -10.85 -4.76 -0.68
C ASN A 179 -9.89 -4.49 -1.85
N ALA A 180 -9.37 -5.53 -2.50
CA ALA A 180 -8.55 -5.41 -3.71
C ALA A 180 -9.28 -4.64 -4.83
N LEU A 181 -10.62 -4.74 -4.92
CA LEU A 181 -11.43 -4.02 -5.91
C LEU A 181 -11.48 -2.51 -5.65
N ILE A 182 -11.38 -2.08 -4.40
CA ILE A 182 -11.39 -0.66 -4.00
C ILE A 182 -9.99 -0.07 -3.82
N GLY A 183 -8.96 -0.83 -4.22
CA GLY A 183 -7.57 -0.40 -4.16
C GLY A 183 -6.64 -1.29 -3.34
N GLY A 184 -7.15 -2.31 -2.68
CA GLY A 184 -6.40 -3.17 -1.77
C GLY A 184 -5.92 -2.43 -0.51
N GLY A 185 -5.25 -3.14 0.37
CA GLY A 185 -4.65 -2.52 1.56
C GLY A 185 -3.73 -1.35 1.23
N GLY A 186 -2.86 -1.54 0.22
CA GLY A 186 -1.93 -0.50 -0.26
C GLY A 186 -2.64 0.73 -0.81
N GLY A 187 -3.68 0.54 -1.64
CA GLY A 187 -4.45 1.66 -2.18
C GLY A 187 -5.18 2.46 -1.10
N ILE A 188 -5.83 1.77 -0.15
CA ILE A 188 -6.50 2.39 1.00
C ILE A 188 -5.49 3.19 1.83
N ALA A 189 -4.33 2.60 2.14
CA ALA A 189 -3.25 3.26 2.88
C ALA A 189 -2.71 4.48 2.13
N MET A 190 -2.50 4.37 0.82
CA MET A 190 -2.04 5.48 -0.03
C MET A 190 -3.05 6.64 -0.01
N VAL A 191 -4.35 6.37 -0.17
CA VAL A 191 -5.42 7.39 -0.08
C VAL A 191 -5.44 8.04 1.30
N ALA A 192 -5.31 7.26 2.38
CA ALA A 192 -5.21 7.79 3.74
C ALA A 192 -4.01 8.74 3.89
N GLY A 193 -2.85 8.39 3.32
CA GLY A 193 -1.66 9.25 3.28
C GLY A 193 -1.88 10.54 2.50
N MET A 194 -2.46 10.44 1.30
CA MET A 194 -2.76 11.58 0.42
C MET A 194 -3.77 12.54 1.05
N SER A 195 -4.81 12.01 1.66
CA SER A 195 -5.85 12.81 2.31
C SER A 195 -5.31 13.63 3.48
N ARG A 196 -4.22 13.16 4.12
CA ARG A 196 -3.68 13.73 5.38
C ARG A 196 -4.73 13.85 6.48
N ALA A 197 -5.83 13.12 6.37
CA ALA A 197 -6.93 13.15 7.33
C ALA A 197 -6.53 12.46 8.64
N VAL A 198 -5.82 11.35 8.53
CA VAL A 198 -5.35 10.55 9.68
C VAL A 198 -3.86 10.85 9.92
N PRO A 199 -3.45 11.24 11.14
CA PRO A 199 -2.04 11.38 11.51
C PRO A 199 -1.29 10.04 11.43
N VAL A 200 0.03 10.09 11.18
CA VAL A 200 0.88 8.89 11.04
C VAL A 200 0.73 7.94 12.23
N ALA A 201 0.82 8.46 13.47
CA ALA A 201 0.73 7.62 14.68
C ALA A 201 -0.61 6.88 14.79
N ARG A 202 -1.72 7.56 14.47
CA ARG A 202 -3.06 6.95 14.49
C ARG A 202 -3.24 5.96 13.32
N PHE A 203 -2.63 6.23 12.17
CA PHE A 203 -2.60 5.29 11.05
C PHE A 203 -1.86 4.01 11.44
N ILE A 204 -0.67 4.13 12.05
CA ILE A 204 0.11 2.97 12.52
C ILE A 204 -0.73 2.13 13.48
N LEU A 205 -1.37 2.76 14.47
CA LEU A 205 -2.19 2.06 15.45
C LEU A 205 -3.39 1.35 14.79
N ALA A 206 -4.10 2.04 13.90
CA ALA A 206 -5.22 1.46 13.17
C ALA A 206 -4.79 0.29 12.27
N ALA A 207 -3.70 0.43 11.54
CA ALA A 207 -3.14 -0.63 10.71
C ALA A 207 -2.69 -1.83 11.56
N ALA A 208 -1.99 -1.59 12.67
CA ALA A 208 -1.55 -2.63 13.59
C ALA A 208 -2.72 -3.46 14.13
N ILE A 209 -3.79 -2.79 14.56
CA ILE A 209 -5.00 -3.47 15.05
C ILE A 209 -5.70 -4.20 13.90
N ALA A 210 -5.79 -3.58 12.72
CA ALA A 210 -6.51 -4.16 11.59
C ALA A 210 -5.89 -5.47 11.08
N VAL A 211 -4.55 -5.54 11.03
CA VAL A 211 -3.85 -6.68 10.45
C VAL A 211 -3.45 -7.76 11.48
N ALA A 212 -3.62 -7.51 12.78
CA ALA A 212 -3.26 -8.43 13.84
C ALA A 212 -4.08 -9.73 13.87
N PRO A 213 -5.40 -9.76 13.61
CA PRO A 213 -6.24 -10.93 13.89
C PRO A 213 -5.75 -12.21 13.20
N VAL A 214 -5.40 -12.17 11.92
CA VAL A 214 -5.02 -13.36 11.15
C VAL A 214 -3.65 -13.91 11.61
N PRO A 215 -2.55 -13.14 11.62
CA PRO A 215 -1.27 -13.65 12.12
C PRO A 215 -1.33 -14.11 13.59
N LEU A 216 -2.12 -13.42 14.42
CA LEU A 216 -2.28 -13.78 15.83
C LEU A 216 -3.02 -15.10 15.99
N ALA A 217 -4.09 -15.33 15.20
CA ALA A 217 -4.82 -16.59 15.21
C ALA A 217 -3.93 -17.76 14.77
N VAL A 218 -3.15 -17.58 13.70
CA VAL A 218 -2.19 -18.59 13.24
C VAL A 218 -1.13 -18.87 14.30
N TYR A 219 -0.59 -17.83 14.93
CA TYR A 219 0.46 -17.98 15.94
C TYR A 219 -0.02 -18.70 17.21
N LEU A 220 -1.22 -18.36 17.70
CA LEU A 220 -1.74 -18.89 18.96
C LEU A 220 -2.41 -20.26 18.82
N PHE A 221 -3.10 -20.49 17.72
CA PHE A 221 -3.96 -21.66 17.54
C PHE A 221 -3.47 -22.62 16.46
N GLY A 222 -2.43 -22.25 15.69
CA GLY A 222 -1.98 -23.04 14.55
C GLY A 222 -3.03 -23.17 13.44
N ILE A 223 -4.00 -22.26 13.40
CA ILE A 223 -5.12 -22.31 12.46
C ILE A 223 -4.62 -21.97 11.05
N ASP A 224 -4.93 -22.83 10.07
CA ASP A 224 -4.72 -22.51 8.66
C ASP A 224 -5.79 -21.49 8.23
N PRO A 225 -5.39 -20.32 7.70
CA PRO A 225 -6.34 -19.28 7.27
C PRO A 225 -7.30 -19.71 6.14
N PHE A 226 -7.05 -20.85 5.48
CA PHE A 226 -7.86 -21.37 4.37
C PHE A 226 -8.63 -22.66 4.72
N GLN A 227 -8.54 -23.15 5.95
CA GLN A 227 -9.38 -24.23 6.48
C GLN A 227 -10.44 -23.64 7.40
#